data_63c4630b53c50470ad59c6d5e3977c51
#
_entry.id   63c4630b53c50470ad59c6d5e3977c51
#
_cell.length_a   1.000
_cell.length_b   1.000
_cell.length_c   1.000
_cell.angle_alpha   90.00
_cell.angle_beta   90.00
_cell.angle_gamma   90.00
#
_symmetry.space_group_name_H-M   'P 1'
#
loop_
_entity.id
_entity.type
_entity.pdbx_description
1 polymer ?
#
loop_
_entity_poly.entity_id
_entity_poly.type
_entity_poly.pdbx_seq_one_letter_code
_entity_poly.pdbx_strand_id
1 'polypeptide(L)'
;MIKISKKATTIAIVNQKGGTGKTTTCENLGVGLAAEGKKVLLVDADPQGSLTISMGWQKPDELPATLSTLMQKAMNDQCIPPGEGVLHHAEGVDLIPASIELAGLEVALVNIMSREKMLKQVLDSAKQDYDYILLDCTSSLGMLTINALAAADTALIPVQAQYLSAKGLEQLLQTINKVHRQINPKLKIEGILLTMTDNRTNYGRQIDTLIRQAYGKHIKVFGQTIPHSVRAAEISAAGKSIFVHDPKGKVAEAYKSLTKEVLADAEKQRKRQSEQLR
;
A
#
# COMPACT_ATOMS: atom_id res chain seq x y z
N MET A 1 -25.50 -23.96 -2.32
CA MET A 1 -24.11 -23.58 -1.97
C MET A 1 -24.02 -22.06 -2.02
N ILE A 2 -23.93 -21.41 -0.89
CA ILE A 2 -23.71 -19.96 -0.81
C ILE A 2 -22.25 -19.74 -1.30
N LYS A 3 -22.08 -19.19 -2.51
CA LYS A 3 -20.78 -18.67 -2.95
C LYS A 3 -20.41 -17.56 -1.96
N ILE A 4 -19.47 -17.84 -1.04
CA ILE A 4 -18.83 -16.79 -0.27
C ILE A 4 -18.14 -15.91 -1.30
N SER A 5 -18.68 -14.72 -1.53
CA SER A 5 -18.10 -13.72 -2.43
C SER A 5 -16.66 -13.48 -1.97
N LYS A 6 -15.69 -13.78 -2.84
CA LYS A 6 -14.28 -13.58 -2.56
C LYS A 6 -14.03 -12.08 -2.53
N LYS A 7 -13.91 -11.51 -1.34
CA LYS A 7 -13.62 -10.09 -1.16
C LYS A 7 -12.12 -9.84 -1.30
N ALA A 8 -11.73 -8.76 -1.99
CA ALA A 8 -10.34 -8.36 -2.13
C ALA A 8 -9.64 -8.24 -0.77
N THR A 9 -8.35 -8.61 -0.73
CA THR A 9 -7.46 -8.27 0.39
C THR A 9 -6.93 -6.86 0.17
N THR A 10 -7.20 -5.95 1.11
CA THR A 10 -6.76 -4.55 1.03
C THR A 10 -5.53 -4.36 1.91
N ILE A 11 -4.40 -3.91 1.32
CA ILE A 11 -3.12 -3.69 2.00
C ILE A 11 -2.78 -2.20 1.95
N ALA A 12 -2.67 -1.54 3.11
CA ALA A 12 -2.15 -0.19 3.20
C ALA A 12 -0.62 -0.21 3.30
N ILE A 13 0.07 0.49 2.39
CA ILE A 13 1.53 0.63 2.42
C ILE A 13 1.85 1.95 3.09
N VAL A 14 2.30 1.90 4.33
CA VAL A 14 2.28 3.04 5.24
C VAL A 14 3.61 3.24 5.97
N ASN A 15 4.09 4.47 5.96
CA ASN A 15 5.17 4.96 6.84
C ASN A 15 5.10 6.49 6.86
N GLN A 16 5.25 7.10 8.04
CA GLN A 16 5.26 8.57 8.18
C GLN A 16 6.54 9.23 7.66
N LYS A 17 7.63 8.47 7.47
CA LYS A 17 8.88 8.98 6.90
C LYS A 17 8.79 9.00 5.38
N GLY A 18 9.14 10.14 4.78
CA GLY A 18 9.33 10.26 3.33
C GLY A 18 10.53 9.42 2.85
N GLY A 19 10.49 8.99 1.58
CA GLY A 19 11.60 8.26 0.95
C GLY A 19 11.85 6.84 1.48
N THR A 20 10.87 6.20 2.14
CA THR A 20 11.01 4.81 2.61
C THR A 20 10.66 3.76 1.55
N GLY A 21 10.31 4.17 0.34
CA GLY A 21 9.94 3.28 -0.74
C GLY A 21 8.48 2.79 -0.69
N LYS A 22 7.56 3.57 -0.10
CA LYS A 22 6.11 3.25 -0.10
C LYS A 22 5.58 3.10 -1.52
N THR A 23 5.66 4.15 -2.31
CA THR A 23 5.20 4.19 -3.70
C THR A 23 5.84 3.08 -4.55
N THR A 24 7.17 2.96 -4.49
CA THR A 24 7.91 1.91 -5.22
C THR A 24 7.47 0.51 -4.79
N THR A 25 7.15 0.32 -3.50
CA THR A 25 6.63 -0.97 -3.00
C THR A 25 5.20 -1.21 -3.46
N CYS A 26 4.34 -0.19 -3.44
CA CYS A 26 2.96 -0.28 -3.91
C CYS A 26 2.91 -0.69 -5.39
N GLU A 27 3.62 0.04 -6.23
CA GLU A 27 3.75 -0.23 -7.65
C GLU A 27 4.26 -1.66 -7.93
N ASN A 28 5.44 -1.98 -7.42
CA ASN A 28 6.12 -3.21 -7.81
C ASN A 28 5.53 -4.47 -7.14
N LEU A 29 4.98 -4.37 -5.93
CA LEU A 29 4.19 -5.45 -5.35
C LEU A 29 2.89 -5.67 -6.14
N GLY A 30 2.22 -4.59 -6.55
CA GLY A 30 0.99 -4.67 -7.35
C GLY A 30 1.23 -5.35 -8.70
N VAL A 31 2.22 -4.89 -9.46
CA VAL A 31 2.60 -5.51 -10.75
C VAL A 31 3.07 -6.95 -10.55
N GLY A 32 3.83 -7.23 -9.47
CA GLY A 32 4.23 -8.59 -9.14
C GLY A 32 3.04 -9.52 -8.87
N LEU A 33 2.01 -9.05 -8.14
CA LEU A 33 0.78 -9.80 -7.90
C LEU A 33 -0.01 -10.02 -9.21
N ALA A 34 -0.06 -9.02 -10.10
CA ALA A 34 -0.71 -9.15 -11.40
C ALA A 34 0.01 -10.18 -12.28
N ALA A 35 1.33 -10.20 -12.27
CA ALA A 35 2.13 -11.22 -12.96
C ALA A 35 1.87 -12.65 -12.44
N GLU A 36 1.44 -12.81 -11.19
CA GLU A 36 1.00 -14.07 -10.59
C GLU A 36 -0.53 -14.33 -10.82
N GLY A 37 -1.13 -13.63 -11.79
CA GLY A 37 -2.51 -13.83 -12.23
C GLY A 37 -3.57 -13.30 -11.27
N LYS A 38 -3.25 -12.34 -10.39
CA LYS A 38 -4.21 -11.68 -9.51
C LYS A 38 -4.77 -10.43 -10.18
N LYS A 39 -6.04 -10.13 -9.94
CA LYS A 39 -6.64 -8.85 -10.29
C LYS A 39 -6.27 -7.84 -9.21
N VAL A 40 -5.56 -6.78 -9.58
CA VAL A 40 -4.97 -5.81 -8.64
C VAL A 40 -5.44 -4.40 -8.95
N LEU A 41 -5.93 -3.71 -7.91
CA LEU A 41 -6.19 -2.28 -7.93
C LEU A 41 -5.15 -1.57 -7.07
N LEU A 42 -4.46 -0.62 -7.65
CA LEU A 42 -3.61 0.34 -6.94
C LEU A 42 -4.45 1.59 -6.64
N VAL A 43 -4.24 2.19 -5.49
CA VAL A 43 -4.91 3.43 -5.10
C VAL A 43 -3.86 4.40 -4.59
N ASP A 44 -3.70 5.49 -5.29
CA ASP A 44 -2.81 6.58 -4.88
C ASP A 44 -3.54 7.45 -3.85
N ALA A 45 -3.15 7.36 -2.59
CA ALA A 45 -3.73 8.14 -1.49
C ALA A 45 -2.76 9.22 -0.97
N ASP A 46 -1.77 9.61 -1.79
CA ASP A 46 -0.89 10.74 -1.51
C ASP A 46 -1.24 11.93 -2.42
N PRO A 47 -1.52 13.13 -1.88
CA PRO A 47 -1.75 14.34 -2.67
C PRO A 47 -0.64 14.69 -3.67
N GLN A 48 0.57 14.15 -3.45
CA GLN A 48 1.70 14.34 -4.38
C GLN A 48 1.53 13.57 -5.70
N GLY A 49 0.60 12.61 -5.79
CA GLY A 49 0.34 11.83 -6.98
C GLY A 49 1.53 10.97 -7.45
N SER A 50 2.41 10.60 -6.51
CA SER A 50 3.67 9.93 -6.86
C SER A 50 3.48 8.58 -7.51
N LEU A 51 2.50 7.79 -7.05
CA LEU A 51 2.16 6.52 -7.67
C LEU A 51 1.54 6.73 -9.05
N THR A 52 0.66 7.71 -9.18
CA THR A 52 0.03 8.08 -10.45
C THR A 52 1.07 8.44 -11.50
N ILE A 53 2.06 9.27 -11.13
CA ILE A 53 3.15 9.68 -12.02
C ILE A 53 4.03 8.47 -12.36
N SER A 54 4.41 7.64 -11.39
CA SER A 54 5.27 6.47 -11.63
C SER A 54 4.61 5.42 -12.51
N MET A 55 3.27 5.36 -12.52
CA MET A 55 2.49 4.51 -13.42
C MET A 55 2.22 5.16 -14.80
N GLY A 56 2.87 6.29 -15.13
CA GLY A 56 2.87 6.88 -16.47
C GLY A 56 1.92 8.06 -16.68
N TRP A 57 1.04 8.39 -15.73
CA TRP A 57 0.15 9.56 -15.83
C TRP A 57 0.85 10.80 -15.29
N GLN A 58 1.62 11.49 -16.18
CA GLN A 58 2.53 12.58 -15.81
C GLN A 58 1.81 13.86 -15.34
N LYS A 59 0.50 13.99 -15.60
CA LYS A 59 -0.30 15.16 -15.25
C LYS A 59 -1.53 14.74 -14.45
N PRO A 60 -1.36 14.34 -13.20
CA PRO A 60 -2.44 13.81 -12.38
C PRO A 60 -3.58 14.83 -12.15
N ASP A 61 -3.26 16.13 -12.09
CA ASP A 61 -4.24 17.21 -11.85
C ASP A 61 -5.12 17.50 -13.08
N GLU A 62 -4.78 17.01 -14.26
CA GLU A 62 -5.59 17.13 -15.48
C GLU A 62 -6.54 15.93 -15.67
N LEU A 63 -6.51 14.93 -14.78
CA LEU A 63 -7.36 13.74 -14.90
C LEU A 63 -8.82 14.07 -14.52
N PRO A 64 -9.80 13.54 -15.27
CA PRO A 64 -11.22 13.91 -15.09
C PRO A 64 -11.83 13.34 -13.81
N ALA A 65 -11.29 12.25 -13.29
CA ALA A 65 -11.72 11.62 -12.04
C ALA A 65 -10.51 11.05 -11.30
N THR A 66 -10.41 11.37 -10.01
CA THR A 66 -9.33 10.97 -9.13
C THR A 66 -9.90 10.49 -7.79
N LEU A 67 -9.06 10.01 -6.90
CA LEU A 67 -9.49 9.61 -5.56
C LEU A 67 -10.21 10.75 -4.83
N SER A 68 -9.79 12.02 -5.04
CA SER A 68 -10.47 13.18 -4.45
C SER A 68 -11.92 13.28 -4.93
N THR A 69 -12.17 13.10 -6.23
CA THR A 69 -13.52 13.09 -6.82
C THR A 69 -14.38 11.99 -6.18
N LEU A 70 -13.87 10.79 -6.06
CA LEU A 70 -14.60 9.65 -5.50
C LEU A 70 -14.89 9.85 -4.00
N MET A 71 -13.91 10.34 -3.24
CA MET A 71 -14.11 10.64 -1.82
C MET A 71 -15.10 11.80 -1.60
N GLN A 72 -15.09 12.84 -2.44
CA GLN A 72 -16.10 13.89 -2.39
C GLN A 72 -17.51 13.34 -2.62
N LYS A 73 -17.69 12.44 -3.58
CA LYS A 73 -18.98 11.76 -3.77
C LYS A 73 -19.41 10.99 -2.53
N ALA A 74 -18.47 10.22 -1.92
CA ALA A 74 -18.75 9.50 -0.68
C ALA A 74 -19.13 10.43 0.48
N MET A 75 -18.47 11.59 0.62
CA MET A 75 -18.80 12.61 1.63
C MET A 75 -20.19 13.22 1.45
N ASN A 76 -20.70 13.24 0.22
CA ASN A 76 -22.01 13.79 -0.13
C ASN A 76 -23.08 12.69 -0.33
N ASP A 77 -22.83 11.47 0.12
CA ASP A 77 -23.71 10.31 -0.04
C ASP A 77 -24.16 10.08 -1.51
N GLN A 78 -23.31 10.45 -2.47
CA GLN A 78 -23.55 10.28 -3.89
C GLN A 78 -23.12 8.88 -4.35
N CYS A 79 -23.86 8.35 -5.33
CA CYS A 79 -23.50 7.06 -5.95
C CYS A 79 -22.18 7.18 -6.72
N ILE A 80 -21.32 6.20 -6.53
CA ILE A 80 -20.07 6.03 -7.29
C ILE A 80 -20.31 4.88 -8.26
N PRO A 81 -20.41 5.14 -9.57
CA PRO A 81 -20.58 4.10 -10.58
C PRO A 81 -19.41 3.11 -10.57
N PRO A 82 -19.64 1.82 -10.83
CA PRO A 82 -18.57 0.84 -10.97
C PRO A 82 -17.53 1.29 -12.02
N GLY A 83 -16.25 1.23 -11.66
CA GLY A 83 -15.15 1.60 -12.56
C GLY A 83 -14.91 3.11 -12.71
N GLU A 84 -15.70 3.97 -12.07
CA GLU A 84 -15.41 5.41 -12.11
C GLU A 84 -14.04 5.72 -11.50
N GLY A 85 -13.24 6.54 -12.21
CA GLY A 85 -11.91 6.94 -11.80
C GLY A 85 -10.85 5.82 -11.87
N VAL A 86 -11.18 4.67 -12.47
CA VAL A 86 -10.24 3.57 -12.65
C VAL A 86 -9.50 3.73 -13.99
N LEU A 87 -8.19 3.73 -13.95
CA LEU A 87 -7.29 3.73 -15.10
C LEU A 87 -6.66 2.35 -15.27
N HIS A 88 -6.56 1.87 -16.51
CA HIS A 88 -5.99 0.56 -16.82
C HIS A 88 -4.53 0.71 -17.27
N HIS A 89 -3.61 0.01 -16.62
CA HIS A 89 -2.19 0.03 -16.95
C HIS A 89 -1.78 -1.19 -17.78
N ALA A 90 -0.86 -0.99 -18.72
CA ALA A 90 -0.40 -2.04 -19.64
C ALA A 90 0.26 -3.25 -18.95
N GLU A 91 0.76 -3.10 -17.72
CA GLU A 91 1.34 -4.18 -16.91
C GLU A 91 0.29 -4.98 -16.11
N GLY A 92 -1.00 -4.84 -16.44
CA GLY A 92 -2.09 -5.69 -15.92
C GLY A 92 -2.58 -5.30 -14.53
N VAL A 93 -2.33 -4.08 -14.08
CA VAL A 93 -2.91 -3.50 -12.87
C VAL A 93 -3.85 -2.35 -13.22
N ASP A 94 -4.82 -2.09 -12.37
CA ASP A 94 -5.68 -0.93 -12.41
C ASP A 94 -5.25 0.10 -11.38
N LEU A 95 -5.54 1.39 -11.60
CA LEU A 95 -5.17 2.48 -10.73
C LEU A 95 -6.34 3.44 -10.50
N ILE A 96 -6.61 3.79 -9.23
CA ILE A 96 -7.34 5.01 -8.88
C ILE A 96 -6.27 6.07 -8.61
N PRO A 97 -6.18 7.13 -9.47
CA PRO A 97 -5.15 8.14 -9.38
C PRO A 97 -5.41 9.15 -8.26
N ALA A 98 -4.37 9.80 -7.76
CA ALA A 98 -4.45 10.97 -6.91
C ALA A 98 -4.37 12.27 -7.73
N SER A 99 -4.71 13.39 -7.07
CA SER A 99 -4.41 14.75 -7.51
C SER A 99 -4.13 15.62 -6.28
N ILE A 100 -3.60 16.81 -6.50
CA ILE A 100 -3.33 17.78 -5.43
C ILE A 100 -4.60 18.15 -4.64
N GLU A 101 -5.78 17.98 -5.22
CA GLU A 101 -7.07 18.23 -4.54
C GLU A 101 -7.27 17.37 -3.27
N LEU A 102 -6.60 16.20 -3.17
CA LEU A 102 -6.62 15.39 -1.94
C LEU A 102 -6.14 16.17 -0.71
N ALA A 103 -5.23 17.15 -0.87
CA ALA A 103 -4.79 17.99 0.24
C ALA A 103 -5.93 18.87 0.78
N GLY A 104 -6.73 19.46 -0.12
CA GLY A 104 -7.91 20.23 0.26
C GLY A 104 -9.00 19.36 0.88
N LEU A 105 -9.18 18.16 0.34
CA LEU A 105 -10.15 17.20 0.86
C LEU A 105 -9.77 16.71 2.27
N GLU A 106 -8.49 16.53 2.59
CA GLU A 106 -8.04 16.18 3.94
C GLU A 106 -8.49 17.21 4.98
N VAL A 107 -8.46 18.50 4.62
CA VAL A 107 -8.98 19.59 5.47
C VAL A 107 -10.50 19.52 5.59
N ALA A 108 -11.20 19.27 4.49
CA ALA A 108 -12.67 19.18 4.47
C ALA A 108 -13.19 18.01 5.32
N LEU A 109 -12.48 16.90 5.36
CA LEU A 109 -12.82 15.71 6.15
C LEU A 109 -12.98 16.01 7.66
N VAL A 110 -12.34 17.05 8.19
CA VAL A 110 -12.39 17.39 9.62
C VAL A 110 -13.83 17.58 10.12
N ASN A 111 -14.72 18.10 9.27
CA ASN A 111 -16.11 18.42 9.61
C ASN A 111 -17.11 17.32 9.20
N ILE A 112 -16.67 16.20 8.68
CA ILE A 112 -17.54 15.13 8.18
C ILE A 112 -17.77 14.06 9.26
N MET A 113 -19.02 13.60 9.39
CA MET A 113 -19.33 12.45 10.24
C MET A 113 -18.71 11.17 9.63
N SER A 114 -18.19 10.29 10.51
CA SER A 114 -17.51 9.04 10.08
C SER A 114 -16.38 9.27 9.06
N ARG A 115 -15.76 10.44 9.14
CA ARG A 115 -14.70 10.93 8.24
C ARG A 115 -13.56 9.92 7.99
N GLU A 116 -13.33 9.04 8.93
CA GLU A 116 -12.31 7.99 8.85
C GLU A 116 -12.70 6.81 7.94
N LYS A 117 -13.95 6.77 7.45
CA LYS A 117 -14.49 5.65 6.64
C LYS A 117 -14.78 6.03 5.18
N MET A 118 -14.48 7.24 4.75
CA MET A 118 -14.80 7.71 3.40
C MET A 118 -14.10 6.89 2.32
N LEU A 119 -12.80 6.62 2.47
CA LEU A 119 -12.08 5.75 1.54
C LEU A 119 -12.63 4.32 1.54
N LYS A 120 -13.05 3.81 2.70
CA LYS A 120 -13.67 2.50 2.77
C LYS A 120 -14.95 2.42 1.94
N GLN A 121 -15.80 3.45 1.98
CA GLN A 121 -17.02 3.53 1.16
C GLN A 121 -16.69 3.54 -0.34
N VAL A 122 -15.69 4.32 -0.76
CA VAL A 122 -15.20 4.33 -2.15
C VAL A 122 -14.79 2.92 -2.59
N LEU A 123 -14.08 2.16 -1.76
CA LEU A 123 -13.52 0.86 -2.13
C LEU A 123 -14.51 -0.31 -1.99
N ASP A 124 -15.62 -0.15 -1.26
CA ASP A 124 -16.52 -1.28 -0.98
C ASP A 124 -17.17 -1.85 -2.25
N SER A 125 -17.42 -1.05 -3.29
CA SER A 125 -17.88 -1.51 -4.60
C SER A 125 -16.78 -2.27 -5.35
N ALA A 126 -15.55 -1.77 -5.35
CA ALA A 126 -14.42 -2.35 -6.06
C ALA A 126 -13.94 -3.71 -5.46
N LYS A 127 -14.19 -3.95 -4.17
CA LYS A 127 -13.71 -5.18 -3.48
C LYS A 127 -14.20 -6.50 -4.06
N GLN A 128 -15.24 -6.49 -4.89
CA GLN A 128 -15.77 -7.70 -5.53
C GLN A 128 -15.05 -8.05 -6.85
N ASP A 129 -14.43 -7.05 -7.49
CA ASP A 129 -13.84 -7.19 -8.82
C ASP A 129 -12.35 -7.53 -8.77
N TYR A 130 -11.70 -7.30 -7.62
CA TYR A 130 -10.26 -7.49 -7.43
C TYR A 130 -9.93 -8.61 -6.44
N ASP A 131 -8.71 -9.13 -6.53
CA ASP A 131 -8.12 -10.03 -5.55
C ASP A 131 -7.35 -9.25 -4.48
N TYR A 132 -6.68 -8.17 -4.90
CA TYR A 132 -5.89 -7.28 -4.05
C TYR A 132 -6.18 -5.81 -4.35
N ILE A 133 -6.21 -5.00 -3.30
CA ILE A 133 -6.23 -3.54 -3.38
C ILE A 133 -5.03 -3.03 -2.58
N LEU A 134 -4.10 -2.30 -3.21
CA LEU A 134 -2.93 -1.74 -2.55
C LEU A 134 -3.10 -0.22 -2.44
N LEU A 135 -2.97 0.31 -1.21
CA LEU A 135 -3.11 1.73 -0.93
C LEU A 135 -1.72 2.35 -0.72
N ASP A 136 -1.28 3.24 -1.60
CA ASP A 136 -0.07 4.03 -1.41
C ASP A 136 -0.38 5.22 -0.51
N CYS A 137 0.10 5.20 0.73
CA CYS A 137 -0.23 6.19 1.73
C CYS A 137 0.76 7.35 1.73
N THR A 138 0.26 8.56 2.02
CA THR A 138 1.09 9.75 2.23
C THR A 138 2.11 9.56 3.37
N SER A 139 3.11 10.43 3.42
CA SER A 139 4.15 10.46 4.47
C SER A 139 3.70 11.21 5.73
N SER A 140 2.42 11.17 6.07
CA SER A 140 1.86 11.78 7.28
C SER A 140 1.00 10.77 8.04
N LEU A 141 0.69 11.05 9.30
CA LEU A 141 -0.30 10.30 10.09
C LEU A 141 -1.64 11.07 10.14
N GLY A 142 -1.96 11.80 9.08
CA GLY A 142 -3.19 12.59 8.93
C GLY A 142 -4.42 11.75 8.58
N MET A 143 -5.51 12.46 8.23
CA MET A 143 -6.81 11.82 7.96
C MET A 143 -6.80 10.89 6.76
N LEU A 144 -5.98 11.16 5.73
CA LEU A 144 -5.84 10.25 4.58
C LEU A 144 -5.24 8.91 4.99
N THR A 145 -4.17 8.92 5.80
CA THR A 145 -3.56 7.69 6.34
C THR A 145 -4.53 6.93 7.27
N ILE A 146 -5.30 7.64 8.10
CA ILE A 146 -6.33 7.01 8.94
C ILE A 146 -7.40 6.35 8.08
N ASN A 147 -7.86 7.01 7.00
CA ASN A 147 -8.80 6.44 6.03
C ASN A 147 -8.25 5.18 5.35
N ALA A 148 -6.98 5.20 4.94
CA ALA A 148 -6.33 4.03 4.35
C ALA A 148 -6.30 2.86 5.34
N LEU A 149 -5.89 3.09 6.59
CA LEU A 149 -5.87 2.06 7.63
C LEU A 149 -7.28 1.57 8.01
N ALA A 150 -8.29 2.46 7.99
CA ALA A 150 -9.68 2.11 8.25
C ALA A 150 -10.28 1.21 7.14
N ALA A 151 -9.83 1.38 5.89
CA ALA A 151 -10.26 0.59 4.74
C ALA A 151 -9.47 -0.72 4.56
N ALA A 152 -8.27 -0.82 5.13
CA ALA A 152 -7.34 -1.93 4.93
C ALA A 152 -7.65 -3.15 5.81
N ASP A 153 -7.31 -4.34 5.30
CA ASP A 153 -7.24 -5.58 6.07
C ASP A 153 -5.88 -5.71 6.77
N THR A 154 -4.81 -5.25 6.08
CA THR A 154 -3.46 -5.31 6.62
C THR A 154 -2.65 -4.04 6.29
N ALA A 155 -1.63 -3.76 7.11
CA ALA A 155 -0.66 -2.69 6.92
C ALA A 155 0.73 -3.28 6.67
N LEU A 156 1.33 -3.01 5.49
CA LEU A 156 2.71 -3.29 5.16
C LEU A 156 3.54 -2.03 5.41
N ILE A 157 4.65 -2.17 6.13
CA ILE A 157 5.44 -1.05 6.62
C ILE A 157 6.84 -1.09 6.00
N PRO A 158 7.09 -0.35 4.88
CA PRO A 158 8.43 -0.19 4.35
C PRO A 158 9.27 0.66 5.31
N VAL A 159 10.43 0.15 5.69
CA VAL A 159 11.37 0.83 6.61
C VAL A 159 12.74 0.88 5.97
N GLN A 160 13.25 2.09 5.79
CA GLN A 160 14.63 2.27 5.34
C GLN A 160 15.61 1.81 6.42
N ALA A 161 16.58 0.99 6.04
CA ALA A 161 17.62 0.47 6.94
C ALA A 161 18.59 1.57 7.39
N GLN A 162 18.08 2.55 8.16
CA GLN A 162 18.84 3.63 8.77
C GLN A 162 18.42 3.86 10.22
N TYR A 163 19.38 4.19 11.09
CA TYR A 163 19.23 4.31 12.54
C TYR A 163 18.09 5.23 13.02
N LEU A 164 17.77 6.30 12.31
CA LEU A 164 16.77 7.29 12.73
C LEU A 164 15.30 6.84 12.59
N SER A 165 15.04 5.63 12.12
CA SER A 165 13.69 5.14 11.84
C SER A 165 12.94 4.59 13.08
N ALA A 166 13.63 4.33 14.19
CA ALA A 166 13.02 3.66 15.34
C ALA A 166 11.88 4.47 15.98
N LYS A 167 12.08 5.77 16.26
CA LYS A 167 11.04 6.63 16.85
C LYS A 167 9.84 6.82 15.94
N GLY A 168 10.09 7.00 14.64
CA GLY A 168 9.02 7.13 13.65
C GLY A 168 8.20 5.84 13.48
N LEU A 169 8.86 4.69 13.50
CA LEU A 169 8.18 3.41 13.45
C LEU A 169 7.30 3.17 14.69
N GLU A 170 7.79 3.54 15.87
CA GLU A 170 7.01 3.42 17.10
C GLU A 170 5.73 4.26 17.07
N GLN A 171 5.81 5.53 16.63
CA GLN A 171 4.64 6.39 16.47
C GLN A 171 3.63 5.82 15.46
N LEU A 172 4.10 5.27 14.34
CA LEU A 172 3.25 4.62 13.37
C LEU A 172 2.54 3.39 13.98
N LEU A 173 3.27 2.55 14.69
CA LEU A 173 2.70 1.37 15.37
C LEU A 173 1.64 1.77 16.40
N GLN A 174 1.87 2.85 17.15
CA GLN A 174 0.86 3.41 18.06
C GLN A 174 -0.39 3.87 17.31
N THR A 175 -0.23 4.53 16.16
CA THR A 175 -1.36 4.96 15.31
C THR A 175 -2.13 3.76 14.76
N ILE A 176 -1.46 2.75 14.22
CA ILE A 176 -2.10 1.51 13.76
C ILE A 176 -2.88 0.85 14.89
N ASN A 177 -2.31 0.77 16.11
CA ASN A 177 -3.00 0.22 17.26
C ASN A 177 -4.24 1.03 17.67
N LYS A 178 -4.20 2.37 17.58
CA LYS A 178 -5.39 3.21 17.83
C LYS A 178 -6.48 2.94 16.80
N VAL A 179 -6.12 2.90 15.50
CA VAL A 179 -7.07 2.57 14.43
C VAL A 179 -7.66 1.17 14.62
N HIS A 180 -6.83 0.17 14.95
CA HIS A 180 -7.29 -1.18 15.24
C HIS A 180 -8.32 -1.22 16.36
N ARG A 181 -8.06 -0.51 17.48
CA ARG A 181 -8.95 -0.54 18.65
C ARG A 181 -10.24 0.23 18.44
N GLN A 182 -10.21 1.35 17.73
CA GLN A 182 -11.31 2.34 17.73
C GLN A 182 -12.10 2.36 16.42
N ILE A 183 -11.48 1.98 15.28
CA ILE A 183 -12.06 2.20 13.96
C ILE A 183 -12.18 0.89 13.18
N ASN A 184 -11.10 0.10 13.09
CA ASN A 184 -11.03 -1.11 12.29
C ASN A 184 -10.43 -2.29 13.08
N PRO A 185 -11.24 -3.01 13.90
CA PRO A 185 -10.75 -4.13 14.71
C PRO A 185 -10.19 -5.32 13.91
N LYS A 186 -10.37 -5.33 12.58
CA LYS A 186 -9.83 -6.37 11.70
C LYS A 186 -8.44 -6.06 11.16
N LEU A 187 -8.00 -4.79 11.28
CA LEU A 187 -6.69 -4.35 10.79
C LEU A 187 -5.57 -5.14 11.47
N LYS A 188 -4.69 -5.71 10.68
CA LYS A 188 -3.49 -6.40 11.16
C LYS A 188 -2.24 -5.75 10.56
N ILE A 189 -1.07 -6.02 11.13
CA ILE A 189 0.19 -5.66 10.51
C ILE A 189 0.63 -6.85 9.65
N GLU A 190 0.77 -6.63 8.32
CA GLU A 190 1.28 -7.63 7.38
C GLU A 190 2.74 -7.95 7.66
N GLY A 191 3.52 -6.90 7.90
CA GLY A 191 4.92 -6.99 8.26
C GLY A 191 5.71 -5.71 8.00
N ILE A 192 6.95 -5.72 8.50
CA ILE A 192 7.95 -4.70 8.23
C ILE A 192 8.80 -5.18 7.04
N LEU A 193 8.89 -4.35 5.98
CA LEU A 193 9.74 -4.56 4.83
C LEU A 193 10.97 -3.65 4.91
N LEU A 194 12.15 -4.23 5.00
CA LEU A 194 13.39 -3.45 4.96
C LEU A 194 13.71 -3.04 3.52
N THR A 195 13.83 -1.74 3.31
CA THR A 195 14.09 -1.13 2.00
C THR A 195 15.43 -0.39 1.98
N MET A 196 15.95 -0.16 0.78
CA MET A 196 17.21 0.54 0.54
C MET A 196 18.37 -0.06 1.36
N THR A 197 18.37 -1.38 1.48
CA THR A 197 19.40 -2.09 2.23
C THR A 197 20.72 -2.14 1.43
N ASP A 198 21.84 -2.02 2.14
CA ASP A 198 23.16 -2.32 1.60
C ASP A 198 23.85 -3.37 2.47
N ASN A 199 23.59 -4.62 2.14
CA ASN A 199 24.13 -5.77 2.86
C ASN A 199 25.66 -5.97 2.67
N ARG A 200 26.30 -5.16 1.81
CA ARG A 200 27.77 -5.16 1.63
C ARG A 200 28.46 -4.47 2.80
N THR A 201 27.77 -3.54 3.47
CA THR A 201 28.31 -2.81 4.60
C THR A 201 28.03 -3.50 5.94
N ASN A 202 28.96 -3.40 6.88
CA ASN A 202 28.74 -3.87 8.25
C ASN A 202 27.57 -3.16 8.91
N TYR A 203 27.44 -1.85 8.67
CA TYR A 203 26.36 -1.04 9.18
C TYR A 203 24.98 -1.51 8.72
N GLY A 204 24.82 -1.77 7.41
CA GLY A 204 23.54 -2.28 6.88
C GLY A 204 23.13 -3.61 7.51
N ARG A 205 24.08 -4.54 7.69
CA ARG A 205 23.83 -5.83 8.37
C ARG A 205 23.47 -5.67 9.85
N GLN A 206 24.11 -4.73 10.55
CA GLN A 206 23.80 -4.45 11.95
C GLN A 206 22.38 -3.90 12.12
N ILE A 207 21.96 -2.95 11.27
CA ILE A 207 20.60 -2.38 11.31
C ILE A 207 19.54 -3.43 11.01
N ASP A 208 19.73 -4.28 10.00
CA ASP A 208 18.82 -5.41 9.73
C ASP A 208 18.66 -6.29 10.97
N THR A 209 19.78 -6.68 11.59
CA THR A 209 19.77 -7.50 12.80
C THR A 209 19.03 -6.80 13.95
N LEU A 210 19.29 -5.51 14.18
CA LEU A 210 18.65 -4.73 15.24
C LEU A 210 17.13 -4.65 15.06
N ILE A 211 16.65 -4.38 13.84
CA ILE A 211 15.22 -4.31 13.55
C ILE A 211 14.56 -5.68 13.77
N ARG A 212 15.17 -6.76 13.30
CA ARG A 212 14.66 -8.13 13.52
C ARG A 212 14.64 -8.51 14.99
N GLN A 213 15.64 -8.14 15.77
CA GLN A 213 15.68 -8.37 17.22
C GLN A 213 14.65 -7.54 17.99
N ALA A 214 14.50 -6.25 17.63
CA ALA A 214 13.60 -5.33 18.31
C ALA A 214 12.11 -5.65 18.04
N TYR A 215 11.77 -5.97 16.79
CA TYR A 215 10.37 -6.10 16.37
C TYR A 215 9.96 -7.53 16.02
N GLY A 216 10.88 -8.39 15.57
CA GLY A 216 10.59 -9.71 15.02
C GLY A 216 9.91 -10.71 15.95
N LYS A 217 9.91 -10.44 17.27
CA LYS A 217 9.17 -11.25 18.27
C LYS A 217 7.65 -11.00 18.23
N HIS A 218 7.23 -9.81 17.81
CA HIS A 218 5.85 -9.34 17.88
C HIS A 218 5.25 -8.99 16.52
N ILE A 219 6.09 -8.60 15.56
CA ILE A 219 5.69 -8.19 14.22
C ILE A 219 6.55 -8.96 13.23
N LYS A 220 5.93 -9.54 12.20
CA LYS A 220 6.66 -10.15 11.10
C LYS A 220 7.60 -9.12 10.49
N VAL A 221 8.87 -9.48 10.32
CA VAL A 221 9.82 -8.78 9.43
C VAL A 221 10.02 -9.67 8.21
N PHE A 222 9.69 -9.16 7.02
CA PHE A 222 9.82 -9.93 5.79
C PHE A 222 11.23 -10.51 5.64
N GLY A 223 11.32 -11.74 5.15
CA GLY A 223 12.60 -12.39 4.89
C GLY A 223 13.37 -11.69 3.78
N GLN A 224 12.65 -11.25 2.76
CA GLN A 224 13.19 -10.47 1.65
C GLN A 224 13.40 -9.01 2.04
N THR A 225 14.54 -8.44 1.63
CA THR A 225 14.84 -7.00 1.73
C THR A 225 14.96 -6.39 0.34
N ILE A 226 14.61 -5.11 0.20
CA ILE A 226 14.75 -4.39 -1.08
C ILE A 226 16.07 -3.63 -1.07
N PRO A 227 17.03 -3.97 -1.95
CA PRO A 227 18.33 -3.32 -1.97
C PRO A 227 18.23 -1.89 -2.53
N HIS A 228 19.16 -1.03 -2.14
CA HIS A 228 19.33 0.28 -2.75
C HIS A 228 19.74 0.13 -4.22
N SER A 229 19.06 0.86 -5.12
CA SER A 229 19.36 0.87 -6.55
C SER A 229 19.02 2.22 -7.17
N VAL A 230 19.94 2.75 -7.96
CA VAL A 230 19.71 3.96 -8.77
C VAL A 230 18.61 3.70 -9.81
N ARG A 231 18.62 2.53 -10.45
CA ARG A 231 17.58 2.14 -11.42
C ARG A 231 16.17 2.11 -10.83
N ALA A 232 16.04 1.73 -9.57
CA ALA A 232 14.75 1.78 -8.89
C ALA A 232 14.27 3.23 -8.62
N ALA A 233 15.16 4.21 -8.59
CA ALA A 233 14.80 5.62 -8.50
C ALA A 233 14.38 6.21 -9.88
N GLU A 234 14.84 5.62 -10.97
CA GLU A 234 14.54 6.06 -12.33
C GLU A 234 13.15 5.63 -12.82
N ILE A 235 12.54 4.59 -12.22
CA ILE A 235 11.24 4.03 -12.66
C ILE A 235 10.13 5.07 -12.63
N SER A 236 10.10 5.96 -11.64
CA SER A 236 9.09 7.02 -11.54
C SER A 236 9.10 7.98 -12.74
N ALA A 237 10.26 8.20 -13.36
CA ALA A 237 10.36 9.02 -14.58
C ALA A 237 10.03 8.23 -15.84
N ALA A 238 10.19 6.89 -15.80
CA ALA A 238 9.99 6.01 -16.95
C ALA A 238 8.51 5.59 -17.14
N GLY A 239 7.66 5.75 -16.11
CA GLY A 239 6.26 5.30 -16.15
C GLY A 239 6.11 3.78 -16.31
N LYS A 240 7.04 3.00 -15.74
CA LYS A 240 7.12 1.54 -15.89
C LYS A 240 7.66 0.92 -14.62
N SER A 241 7.15 -0.26 -14.26
CA SER A 241 7.66 -0.98 -13.10
C SER A 241 9.12 -1.41 -13.24
N ILE A 242 9.73 -1.80 -12.13
CA ILE A 242 11.09 -2.37 -12.14
C ILE A 242 11.18 -3.66 -12.96
N PHE A 243 10.08 -4.38 -13.12
CA PHE A 243 10.03 -5.61 -13.90
C PHE A 243 10.21 -5.38 -15.40
N VAL A 244 9.82 -4.20 -15.89
CA VAL A 244 10.04 -3.78 -17.28
C VAL A 244 11.34 -2.99 -17.42
N HIS A 245 11.64 -2.10 -16.46
CA HIS A 245 12.79 -1.23 -16.51
C HIS A 245 14.13 -1.95 -16.30
N ASP A 246 14.20 -2.89 -15.32
CA ASP A 246 15.40 -3.69 -15.01
C ASP A 246 15.01 -5.13 -14.62
N PRO A 247 14.51 -5.94 -15.59
CA PRO A 247 13.89 -7.25 -15.32
C PRO A 247 14.83 -8.29 -14.70
N LYS A 248 16.15 -8.12 -14.89
CA LYS A 248 17.20 -9.00 -14.34
C LYS A 248 17.91 -8.39 -13.14
N GLY A 249 17.48 -7.21 -12.71
CA GLY A 249 18.08 -6.49 -11.60
C GLY A 249 17.71 -7.10 -10.24
N LYS A 250 18.59 -6.89 -9.25
CA LYS A 250 18.38 -7.39 -7.88
C LYS A 250 17.09 -6.86 -7.24
N VAL A 251 16.64 -5.66 -7.61
CA VAL A 251 15.39 -5.09 -7.09
C VAL A 251 14.18 -5.82 -7.67
N ALA A 252 14.20 -6.15 -8.97
CA ALA A 252 13.13 -6.95 -9.58
C ALA A 252 13.03 -8.35 -8.94
N GLU A 253 14.17 -9.01 -8.70
CA GLU A 253 14.21 -10.30 -8.00
C GLU A 253 13.69 -10.19 -6.57
N ALA A 254 14.04 -9.09 -5.87
CA ALA A 254 13.57 -8.84 -4.51
C ALA A 254 12.05 -8.66 -4.45
N TYR A 255 11.46 -7.90 -5.37
CA TYR A 255 9.99 -7.74 -5.42
C TYR A 255 9.28 -9.02 -5.87
N LYS A 256 9.85 -9.84 -6.77
CA LYS A 256 9.32 -11.18 -7.09
C LYS A 256 9.27 -12.07 -5.83
N SER A 257 10.32 -12.04 -5.03
CA SER A 257 10.40 -12.82 -3.79
C SER A 257 9.41 -12.31 -2.74
N LEU A 258 9.28 -10.99 -2.58
CA LEU A 258 8.27 -10.37 -1.71
C LEU A 258 6.86 -10.76 -2.12
N THR A 259 6.54 -10.72 -3.42
CA THR A 259 5.24 -11.13 -3.95
C THR A 259 4.89 -12.55 -3.56
N LYS A 260 5.83 -13.48 -3.72
CA LYS A 260 5.65 -14.89 -3.32
C LYS A 260 5.43 -15.04 -1.81
N GLU A 261 6.15 -14.26 -1.01
CA GLU A 261 6.00 -14.28 0.46
C GLU A 261 4.62 -13.77 0.88
N VAL A 262 4.12 -12.68 0.28
CA VAL A 262 2.78 -12.14 0.53
C VAL A 262 1.69 -13.14 0.12
N LEU A 263 1.81 -13.79 -1.03
CA LEU A 263 0.87 -14.81 -1.49
C LEU A 263 0.83 -16.03 -0.56
N ALA A 264 2.00 -16.52 -0.13
CA ALA A 264 2.10 -17.64 0.79
C ALA A 264 1.45 -17.36 2.15
N ASP A 265 1.59 -16.13 2.66
CA ASP A 265 0.96 -15.73 3.93
C ASP A 265 -0.56 -15.61 3.80
N ALA A 266 -1.05 -15.06 2.69
CA ALA A 266 -2.48 -15.00 2.41
C ALA A 266 -3.11 -16.41 2.34
N GLU A 267 -2.43 -17.37 1.74
CA GLU A 267 -2.89 -18.77 1.69
C GLU A 267 -2.92 -19.41 3.09
N LYS A 268 -1.88 -19.21 3.90
CA LYS A 268 -1.84 -19.69 5.29
C LYS A 268 -2.98 -19.12 6.13
N GLN A 269 -3.26 -17.81 5.98
CA GLN A 269 -4.37 -17.17 6.69
C GLN A 269 -5.73 -17.75 6.28
N ARG A 270 -5.95 -17.98 4.99
CA ARG A 270 -7.20 -18.61 4.48
C ARG A 270 -7.38 -20.03 5.02
N LYS A 271 -6.33 -20.84 5.04
CA LYS A 271 -6.37 -22.20 5.60
C LYS A 271 -6.76 -22.19 7.09
N ARG A 272 -6.12 -21.33 7.90
CA ARG A 272 -6.46 -21.18 9.33
C ARG A 272 -7.90 -20.76 9.57
N GLN A 273 -8.42 -19.81 8.77
CA GLN A 273 -9.83 -19.39 8.86
C GLN A 273 -10.80 -20.51 8.48
N SER A 274 -10.49 -21.32 7.47
CA SER A 274 -11.33 -22.47 7.08
C SER A 274 -11.31 -23.60 8.12
N GLU A 275 -10.23 -23.78 8.85
CA GLU A 275 -10.12 -24.75 9.95
C GLU A 275 -10.88 -24.32 11.20
N GLN A 276 -10.96 -23.01 11.50
CA GLN A 276 -11.73 -22.46 12.63
C GLN A 276 -13.25 -22.46 12.39
N LEU A 277 -13.70 -22.58 11.15
CA LEU A 277 -15.13 -22.64 10.78
C LEU A 277 -15.68 -24.09 10.66
N ARG A 278 -14.82 -25.09 10.87
CA ARG A 278 -15.17 -26.51 10.95
C ARG A 278 -15.26 -26.98 12.39
#